data_c53548714147f86f6c78886dca7b9186
#
_entry.id   c53548714147f86f6c78886dca7b9186
#
_cell.length_a   1.000
_cell.length_b   1.000
_cell.length_c   1.000
_cell.angle_alpha   90.00
_cell.angle_beta   90.00
_cell.angle_gamma   90.00
#
_symmetry.space_group_name_H-M   'P 1'
#
loop_
_entity.id
_entity.type
_entity.pdbx_description
1 polymer ?
#
loop_
_entity_poly.entity_id
_entity_poly.type
_entity_poly.pdbx_seq_one_letter_code
_entity_poly.pdbx_strand_id
1 'polypeptide(L)'
;QDVAQITARMTGIPVTQLMKDQNKRLLELEEHLHKRVVGQDEAISAVAKAIRRSQSGINDPNRPIGSFLFLGPSGVGKTELCRALSEALFAREDAMIRIDMSEYMEKHTVSRLIGTPPGYVGYEEGGQLTEKVRRNPYSVVLFDEVEKAHPDIFHLLLQVLDEGHLTDSSGRRVNFKNCVIIMTSNIGAQKIAQQKNMGFGTGSVQEQNMKREVQKELKEYFRPEFLNRIDEILFFQYLTRPQLEQIGSRMIGQLQRRLKE
;
A
#
# COMPACT_ATOMS: atom_id res chain seq x y z
N GLN A 1 -26.73 -9.96 17.54
CA GLN A 1 -26.85 -8.83 16.61
C GLN A 1 -26.58 -7.50 17.32
N ASP A 2 -27.09 -7.29 18.54
CA ASP A 2 -26.98 -6.01 19.26
C ASP A 2 -25.55 -5.69 19.70
N VAL A 3 -24.77 -6.66 20.15
CA VAL A 3 -23.35 -6.49 20.53
C VAL A 3 -22.51 -6.06 19.31
N ALA A 4 -22.75 -6.67 18.15
CA ALA A 4 -22.05 -6.31 16.92
C ALA A 4 -22.36 -4.88 16.46
N GLN A 5 -23.62 -4.42 16.62
CA GLN A 5 -24.00 -3.04 16.30
C GLN A 5 -23.40 -2.02 17.26
N ILE A 6 -23.36 -2.34 18.55
CA ILE A 6 -22.73 -1.47 19.56
C ILE A 6 -21.23 -1.35 19.31
N THR A 7 -20.56 -2.49 19.03
CA THR A 7 -19.14 -2.51 18.70
C THR A 7 -18.85 -1.73 17.43
N ALA A 8 -19.71 -1.81 16.40
CA ALA A 8 -19.59 -1.02 15.17
C ALA A 8 -19.65 0.49 15.42
N ARG A 9 -20.57 0.94 16.31
CA ARG A 9 -20.68 2.35 16.69
C ARG A 9 -19.48 2.86 17.49
N MET A 10 -18.93 2.02 18.38
CA MET A 10 -17.77 2.39 19.22
C MET A 10 -16.44 2.37 18.47
N THR A 11 -16.26 1.46 17.52
CA THR A 11 -14.99 1.25 16.79
C THR A 11 -14.98 1.86 15.40
N GLY A 12 -16.15 2.31 14.89
CA GLY A 12 -16.31 2.78 13.51
C GLY A 12 -16.22 1.66 12.46
N ILE A 13 -16.21 0.38 12.90
CA ILE A 13 -16.11 -0.78 12.03
C ILE A 13 -17.53 -1.27 11.70
N PRO A 14 -17.94 -1.40 10.44
CA PRO A 14 -19.24 -1.95 10.05
C PRO A 14 -19.29 -3.47 10.27
N VAL A 15 -19.42 -3.91 11.54
CA VAL A 15 -19.34 -5.32 11.96
C VAL A 15 -20.41 -6.19 11.32
N THR A 16 -21.58 -5.61 11.01
CA THR A 16 -22.68 -6.33 10.33
C THR A 16 -22.36 -6.74 8.89
N GLN A 17 -21.47 -6.01 8.22
CA GLN A 17 -20.97 -6.37 6.89
C GLN A 17 -19.78 -7.31 6.96
N LEU A 18 -18.99 -7.29 8.04
CA LEU A 18 -17.80 -8.11 8.19
C LEU A 18 -18.11 -9.61 8.41
N MET A 19 -19.20 -9.96 9.08
CA MET A 19 -19.44 -11.35 9.50
C MET A 19 -20.09 -12.27 8.44
N LYS A 20 -20.83 -11.74 7.46
CA LYS A 20 -21.50 -12.55 6.43
C LYS A 20 -20.85 -12.52 5.04
N ASP A 21 -20.11 -11.47 4.72
CA ASP A 21 -19.60 -11.22 3.37
C ASP A 21 -18.08 -11.19 3.23
N GLN A 22 -17.32 -11.38 4.32
CA GLN A 22 -15.86 -11.25 4.28
C GLN A 22 -15.24 -12.23 3.29
N ASN A 23 -15.62 -13.49 3.34
CA ASN A 23 -15.12 -14.50 2.40
C ASN A 23 -15.55 -14.21 0.95
N LYS A 24 -16.80 -13.75 0.75
CA LYS A 24 -17.30 -13.40 -0.58
C LYS A 24 -16.57 -12.18 -1.13
N ARG A 25 -16.38 -11.14 -0.31
CA ARG A 25 -15.61 -9.94 -0.69
C ARG A 25 -14.17 -10.25 -1.04
N LEU A 26 -13.53 -11.17 -0.31
CA LEU A 26 -12.17 -11.61 -0.62
C LEU A 26 -12.10 -12.40 -1.93
N LEU A 27 -13.13 -13.18 -2.26
CA LEU A 27 -13.23 -13.86 -3.56
C LEU A 27 -13.44 -12.87 -4.70
N GLU A 28 -14.28 -11.86 -4.49
CA GLU A 28 -14.59 -10.81 -5.48
C GLU A 28 -13.59 -9.65 -5.48
N LEU A 29 -12.55 -9.68 -4.61
CA LEU A 29 -11.59 -8.59 -4.44
C LEU A 29 -10.94 -8.17 -5.77
N GLU A 30 -10.50 -9.14 -6.57
CA GLU A 30 -9.86 -8.91 -7.85
C GLU A 30 -10.79 -8.17 -8.84
N GLU A 31 -12.06 -8.56 -8.91
CA GLU A 31 -13.07 -7.89 -9.73
C GLU A 31 -13.35 -6.46 -9.25
N HIS A 32 -13.41 -6.25 -7.93
CA HIS A 32 -13.58 -4.90 -7.37
C HIS A 32 -12.41 -3.98 -7.71
N LEU A 33 -11.18 -4.48 -7.65
CA LEU A 33 -10.01 -3.71 -8.00
C LEU A 33 -10.00 -3.36 -9.50
N HIS A 34 -10.37 -4.28 -10.40
CA HIS A 34 -10.49 -4.04 -11.84
C HIS A 34 -11.57 -3.02 -12.22
N LYS A 35 -12.61 -2.87 -11.40
CA LYS A 35 -13.63 -1.82 -11.62
C LYS A 35 -13.05 -0.41 -11.51
N ARG A 36 -12.02 -0.21 -10.70
CA ARG A 36 -11.38 1.10 -10.46
C ARG A 36 -10.06 1.26 -11.22
N VAL A 37 -9.20 0.26 -11.16
CA VAL A 37 -7.87 0.28 -11.77
C VAL A 37 -7.95 -0.29 -13.17
N VAL A 38 -7.42 0.46 -14.14
CA VAL A 38 -7.37 0.04 -15.54
C VAL A 38 -6.00 -0.53 -15.83
N GLY A 39 -5.97 -1.73 -16.40
CA GLY A 39 -4.73 -2.47 -16.62
C GLY A 39 -4.14 -2.99 -15.32
N GLN A 40 -2.81 -3.28 -15.30
CA GLN A 40 -2.08 -3.76 -14.13
C GLN A 40 -2.57 -5.12 -13.61
N ASP A 41 -3.05 -5.99 -14.49
CA ASP A 41 -3.74 -7.24 -14.15
C ASP A 41 -2.88 -8.17 -13.28
N GLU A 42 -1.56 -8.26 -13.56
CA GLU A 42 -0.63 -9.05 -12.75
C GLU A 42 -0.52 -8.52 -11.31
N ALA A 43 -0.41 -7.20 -11.16
CA ALA A 43 -0.30 -6.57 -9.84
C ALA A 43 -1.59 -6.75 -9.03
N ILE A 44 -2.75 -6.56 -9.66
CA ILE A 44 -4.06 -6.74 -9.04
C ILE A 44 -4.23 -8.19 -8.57
N SER A 45 -3.94 -9.16 -9.44
CA SER A 45 -4.07 -10.59 -9.13
C SER A 45 -3.13 -11.01 -8.00
N ALA A 46 -1.88 -10.53 -8.01
CA ALA A 46 -0.90 -10.83 -6.96
C ALA A 46 -1.31 -10.26 -5.60
N VAL A 47 -1.76 -9.00 -5.56
CA VAL A 47 -2.29 -8.36 -4.32
C VAL A 47 -3.48 -9.15 -3.79
N ALA A 48 -4.45 -9.47 -4.64
CA ALA A 48 -5.65 -10.20 -4.24
C ALA A 48 -5.30 -11.60 -3.69
N LYS A 49 -4.36 -12.30 -4.32
CA LYS A 49 -3.87 -13.62 -3.85
C LYS A 49 -3.17 -13.52 -2.51
N ALA A 50 -2.27 -12.54 -2.32
CA ALA A 50 -1.54 -12.35 -1.08
C ALA A 50 -2.48 -12.04 0.08
N ILE A 51 -3.46 -11.16 -0.12
CA ILE A 51 -4.46 -10.81 0.88
C ILE A 51 -5.34 -12.02 1.22
N ARG A 52 -5.81 -12.79 0.23
CA ARG A 52 -6.57 -14.03 0.47
C ARG A 52 -5.77 -15.03 1.29
N ARG A 53 -4.48 -15.20 0.97
CA ARG A 53 -3.56 -16.09 1.71
C ARG A 53 -3.42 -15.65 3.17
N SER A 54 -3.25 -14.35 3.42
CA SER A 54 -3.15 -13.80 4.77
C SER A 54 -4.42 -14.02 5.58
N GLN A 55 -5.58 -13.75 4.98
CA GLN A 55 -6.88 -13.89 5.67
C GLN A 55 -7.31 -15.36 5.88
N SER A 56 -6.69 -16.33 5.21
CA SER A 56 -6.93 -17.76 5.45
C SER A 56 -6.25 -18.31 6.71
N GLY A 57 -5.54 -17.46 7.47
CA GLY A 57 -4.88 -17.85 8.71
C GLY A 57 -3.55 -18.62 8.53
N ILE A 58 -3.01 -18.67 7.31
CA ILE A 58 -1.74 -19.35 7.02
C ILE A 58 -0.54 -18.45 7.38
N ASN A 59 -0.74 -17.13 7.38
CA ASN A 59 0.32 -16.16 7.69
C ASN A 59 0.53 -16.00 9.22
N ASP A 60 1.71 -15.50 9.59
CA ASP A 60 2.04 -15.14 10.97
C ASP A 60 1.05 -14.06 11.47
N PRO A 61 0.30 -14.33 12.56
CA PRO A 61 -0.69 -13.41 13.11
C PRO A 61 -0.07 -12.13 13.70
N ASN A 62 1.26 -12.09 13.83
CA ASN A 62 1.99 -10.92 14.30
C ASN A 62 2.33 -9.93 13.20
N ARG A 63 2.21 -10.30 11.93
CA ARG A 63 2.53 -9.44 10.78
C ARG A 63 1.31 -8.67 10.27
N PRO A 64 1.49 -7.58 9.50
CA PRO A 64 0.42 -6.92 8.76
C PRO A 64 -0.36 -7.88 7.85
N ILE A 65 -1.58 -7.51 7.45
CA ILE A 65 -2.41 -8.29 6.50
C ILE A 65 -1.64 -8.58 5.20
N GLY A 66 -0.81 -7.63 4.76
CA GLY A 66 0.05 -7.80 3.60
C GLY A 66 1.03 -6.64 3.49
N SER A 67 2.17 -6.91 2.89
CA SER A 67 3.24 -5.94 2.66
C SER A 67 3.67 -5.98 1.19
N PHE A 68 3.59 -4.84 0.51
CA PHE A 68 3.79 -4.74 -0.93
C PHE A 68 4.76 -3.63 -1.30
N LEU A 69 5.61 -3.89 -2.29
CA LEU A 69 6.43 -2.86 -2.93
C LEU A 69 5.98 -2.70 -4.39
N PHE A 70 5.42 -1.54 -4.72
CA PHE A 70 4.94 -1.19 -6.05
C PHE A 70 6.02 -0.43 -6.80
N LEU A 71 6.56 -1.04 -7.86
CA LEU A 71 7.61 -0.48 -8.70
C LEU A 71 7.04 -0.03 -10.04
N GLY A 72 7.45 1.13 -10.51
CA GLY A 72 7.08 1.61 -11.83
C GLY A 72 6.98 3.12 -11.93
N PRO A 73 6.77 3.64 -13.14
CA PRO A 73 6.72 5.07 -13.40
C PRO A 73 5.56 5.76 -12.67
N SER A 74 5.63 7.08 -12.59
CA SER A 74 4.54 7.89 -12.03
C SER A 74 3.30 7.86 -12.94
N GLY A 75 2.11 7.98 -12.35
CA GLY A 75 0.85 8.09 -13.11
C GLY A 75 0.28 6.77 -13.67
N VAL A 76 0.85 5.61 -13.36
CA VAL A 76 0.38 4.30 -13.88
C VAL A 76 -0.68 3.62 -13.03
N GLY A 77 -1.13 4.25 -11.92
CA GLY A 77 -2.22 3.74 -11.09
C GLY A 77 -1.81 3.15 -9.74
N LYS A 78 -0.54 3.26 -9.28
CA LYS A 78 -0.10 2.75 -7.98
C LYS A 78 -0.97 3.25 -6.82
N THR A 79 -1.14 4.58 -6.71
CA THR A 79 -1.96 5.20 -5.66
C THR A 79 -3.45 4.87 -5.81
N GLU A 80 -3.95 4.74 -7.06
CA GLU A 80 -5.34 4.36 -7.29
C GLU A 80 -5.64 2.93 -6.84
N LEU A 81 -4.69 2.01 -7.03
CA LEU A 81 -4.81 0.65 -6.48
C LEU A 81 -4.88 0.67 -4.95
N CYS A 82 -4.12 1.54 -4.27
CA CYS A 82 -4.19 1.69 -2.81
C CYS A 82 -5.58 2.17 -2.35
N ARG A 83 -6.18 3.14 -3.06
CA ARG A 83 -7.53 3.63 -2.77
C ARG A 83 -8.59 2.56 -3.01
N ALA A 84 -8.51 1.87 -4.16
CA ALA A 84 -9.41 0.78 -4.49
C ALA A 84 -9.34 -0.35 -3.45
N LEU A 85 -8.14 -0.66 -2.98
CA LEU A 85 -7.92 -1.67 -1.95
C LEU A 85 -8.49 -1.24 -0.59
N SER A 86 -8.33 0.03 -0.22
CA SER A 86 -8.91 0.61 1.00
C SER A 86 -10.44 0.49 1.01
N GLU A 87 -11.07 0.86 -0.11
CA GLU A 87 -12.53 0.73 -0.28
C GLU A 87 -12.98 -0.73 -0.23
N ALA A 88 -12.28 -1.63 -0.95
CA ALA A 88 -12.65 -3.04 -1.02
C ALA A 88 -12.51 -3.76 0.32
N LEU A 89 -11.44 -3.51 1.08
CA LEU A 89 -11.17 -4.20 2.35
C LEU A 89 -11.90 -3.57 3.53
N PHE A 90 -11.95 -2.25 3.60
CA PHE A 90 -12.43 -1.52 4.77
C PHE A 90 -13.72 -0.75 4.53
N ALA A 91 -14.32 -0.87 3.33
CA ALA A 91 -15.55 -0.18 2.91
C ALA A 91 -15.47 1.36 3.02
N ARG A 92 -14.26 1.91 3.02
CA ARG A 92 -13.98 3.34 3.16
C ARG A 92 -12.74 3.70 2.35
N GLU A 93 -12.86 4.64 1.44
CA GLU A 93 -11.73 5.16 0.66
C GLU A 93 -10.76 5.97 1.52
N ASP A 94 -11.29 6.68 2.51
CA ASP A 94 -10.54 7.47 3.49
C ASP A 94 -9.80 6.63 4.55
N ALA A 95 -9.98 5.31 4.57
CA ALA A 95 -9.16 4.39 5.36
C ALA A 95 -7.75 4.20 4.76
N MET A 96 -7.31 5.09 3.88
CA MET A 96 -5.94 5.14 3.37
C MET A 96 -5.15 6.23 4.09
N ILE A 97 -4.03 5.82 4.71
CA ILE A 97 -3.05 6.71 5.33
C ILE A 97 -1.88 6.86 4.37
N ARG A 98 -1.72 8.03 3.76
CA ARG A 98 -0.58 8.33 2.89
C ARG A 98 0.49 9.10 3.65
N ILE A 99 1.73 8.64 3.50
CA ILE A 99 2.95 9.27 4.01
C ILE A 99 3.90 9.43 2.82
N ASP A 100 4.22 10.66 2.45
CA ASP A 100 5.15 10.98 1.38
C ASP A 100 6.58 10.98 1.94
N MET A 101 7.41 10.04 1.46
CA MET A 101 8.77 9.87 1.96
C MET A 101 9.73 10.99 1.54
N SER A 102 9.35 11.82 0.58
CA SER A 102 10.12 13.01 0.22
C SER A 102 10.17 14.06 1.36
N GLU A 103 9.20 14.01 2.29
CA GLU A 103 9.19 14.85 3.50
C GLU A 103 10.10 14.31 4.62
N TYR A 104 10.67 13.10 4.45
CA TYR A 104 11.43 12.36 5.47
C TYR A 104 12.81 11.96 4.99
N MET A 105 13.45 12.83 4.22
CA MET A 105 14.80 12.63 3.69
C MET A 105 15.89 12.85 4.75
N GLU A 106 15.62 13.65 5.76
CA GLU A 106 16.58 14.02 6.78
C GLU A 106 16.32 13.32 8.12
N LYS A 107 17.40 13.01 8.86
CA LYS A 107 17.33 12.26 10.11
C LYS A 107 16.38 12.89 11.14
N HIS A 108 16.36 14.19 11.25
CA HIS A 108 15.50 14.88 12.23
C HIS A 108 14.00 14.76 11.89
N THR A 109 13.65 14.48 10.63
CA THR A 109 12.24 14.32 10.22
C THR A 109 11.68 12.96 10.61
N VAL A 110 12.53 11.95 10.87
CA VAL A 110 12.11 10.60 11.27
C VAL A 110 11.29 10.61 12.56
N SER A 111 11.68 11.46 13.53
CA SER A 111 10.91 11.62 14.78
C SER A 111 9.48 12.11 14.57
N ARG A 112 9.18 12.81 13.47
CA ARG A 112 7.80 13.22 13.14
C ARG A 112 6.88 12.04 12.85
N LEU A 113 7.40 10.88 12.43
CA LEU A 113 6.60 9.68 12.19
C LEU A 113 6.12 9.02 13.49
N ILE A 114 7.00 8.92 14.49
CA ILE A 114 6.75 8.22 15.76
C ILE A 114 6.48 9.16 16.94
N GLY A 115 6.66 10.46 16.73
CA GLY A 115 6.56 11.50 17.75
C GLY A 115 7.92 11.93 18.29
N THR A 116 7.93 13.11 18.89
CA THR A 116 9.12 13.70 19.51
C THR A 116 9.23 13.21 20.96
N PRO A 117 10.44 12.86 21.45
CA PRO A 117 10.62 12.48 22.85
C PRO A 117 10.21 13.57 23.85
N PRO A 118 9.85 13.21 25.10
CA PRO A 118 9.54 14.16 26.14
C PRO A 118 10.64 15.20 26.33
N GLY A 119 10.25 16.46 26.49
CA GLY A 119 11.17 17.57 26.70
C GLY A 119 11.64 18.29 25.42
N TYR A 120 11.25 17.83 24.25
CA TYR A 120 11.52 18.51 22.97
C TYR A 120 10.28 19.22 22.44
N VAL A 121 10.50 20.28 21.63
CA VAL A 121 9.42 21.03 20.96
C VAL A 121 8.62 20.11 20.04
N GLY A 122 7.29 20.14 20.13
CA GLY A 122 6.40 19.28 19.32
C GLY A 122 6.04 17.95 19.98
N TYR A 123 6.38 17.72 21.24
CA TYR A 123 6.02 16.47 21.98
C TYR A 123 4.51 16.23 22.04
N GLU A 124 3.70 17.28 22.16
CA GLU A 124 2.22 17.17 22.26
C GLU A 124 1.54 16.76 20.96
N GLU A 125 2.19 16.94 19.82
CA GLU A 125 1.58 16.66 18.51
C GLU A 125 1.47 15.16 18.18
N GLY A 126 2.23 14.31 18.90
CA GLY A 126 2.31 12.88 18.62
C GLY A 126 2.98 12.55 17.28
N GLY A 127 3.16 11.27 16.97
CA GLY A 127 3.73 10.85 15.70
C GLY A 127 2.70 10.85 14.56
N GLN A 128 3.04 11.42 13.43
CA GLN A 128 2.13 11.51 12.28
C GLN A 128 1.66 10.14 11.78
N LEU A 129 2.52 9.13 11.78
CA LEU A 129 2.17 7.77 11.40
C LEU A 129 1.44 7.07 12.57
N THR A 130 2.03 7.09 13.75
CA THR A 130 1.54 6.34 14.91
C THR A 130 0.15 6.81 15.34
N GLU A 131 -0.12 8.12 15.36
CA GLU A 131 -1.44 8.66 15.70
C GLU A 131 -2.51 8.36 14.64
N LYS A 132 -2.15 8.44 13.34
CA LYS A 132 -3.10 8.11 12.26
C LYS A 132 -3.50 6.63 12.32
N VAL A 133 -2.54 5.71 12.51
CA VAL A 133 -2.81 4.27 12.60
C VAL A 133 -3.54 3.94 13.90
N ARG A 134 -3.20 4.57 15.02
CA ARG A 134 -3.90 4.38 16.29
C ARG A 134 -5.39 4.74 16.18
N ARG A 135 -5.71 5.82 15.45
CA ARG A 135 -7.10 6.25 15.21
C ARG A 135 -7.82 5.39 14.19
N ASN A 136 -7.08 4.86 13.20
CA ASN A 136 -7.61 4.03 12.11
C ASN A 136 -6.79 2.73 11.98
N PRO A 137 -6.99 1.75 12.90
CA PRO A 137 -6.19 0.53 12.93
C PRO A 137 -6.48 -0.41 11.74
N TYR A 138 -7.59 -0.21 11.06
CA TYR A 138 -7.97 -0.92 9.83
C TYR A 138 -7.79 0.02 8.65
N SER A 139 -6.59 0.03 8.06
CA SER A 139 -6.22 0.98 7.01
C SER A 139 -5.22 0.41 6.03
N VAL A 140 -5.17 1.02 4.85
CA VAL A 140 -4.05 0.88 3.91
C VAL A 140 -3.05 1.98 4.22
N VAL A 141 -1.84 1.62 4.64
CA VAL A 141 -0.76 2.57 4.89
C VAL A 141 0.15 2.61 3.68
N LEU A 142 0.14 3.72 2.98
CA LEU A 142 0.95 3.97 1.79
C LEU A 142 2.16 4.84 2.15
N PHE A 143 3.35 4.27 1.98
CA PHE A 143 4.63 4.99 1.99
C PHE A 143 5.01 5.28 0.54
N ASP A 144 4.86 6.55 0.13
CA ASP A 144 5.07 6.96 -1.25
C ASP A 144 6.53 7.40 -1.46
N GLU A 145 7.17 6.94 -2.56
CA GLU A 145 8.56 7.22 -2.95
C GLU A 145 9.59 6.82 -1.87
N VAL A 146 9.53 5.55 -1.43
CA VAL A 146 10.37 5.04 -0.31
C VAL A 146 11.88 5.14 -0.56
N GLU A 147 12.32 5.20 -1.81
CA GLU A 147 13.73 5.40 -2.16
C GLU A 147 14.28 6.76 -1.70
N LYS A 148 13.42 7.72 -1.40
CA LYS A 148 13.81 9.05 -0.91
C LYS A 148 13.96 9.11 0.61
N ALA A 149 13.45 8.09 1.32
CA ALA A 149 13.43 8.06 2.77
C ALA A 149 14.83 8.02 3.37
N HIS A 150 15.01 8.69 4.52
CA HIS A 150 16.23 8.51 5.33
C HIS A 150 16.40 7.04 5.75
N PRO A 151 17.63 6.49 5.77
CA PRO A 151 17.88 5.08 6.11
C PRO A 151 17.27 4.62 7.43
N ASP A 152 17.18 5.48 8.44
CA ASP A 152 16.61 5.14 9.75
C ASP A 152 15.11 4.77 9.65
N ILE A 153 14.39 5.24 8.64
CA ILE A 153 12.98 4.88 8.40
C ILE A 153 12.83 3.38 8.11
N PHE A 154 13.79 2.79 7.40
CA PHE A 154 13.75 1.36 7.10
C PHE A 154 13.84 0.50 8.37
N HIS A 155 14.49 0.98 9.44
CA HIS A 155 14.47 0.29 10.74
C HIS A 155 13.08 0.31 11.38
N LEU A 156 12.33 1.43 11.26
CA LEU A 156 10.95 1.51 11.71
C LEU A 156 10.03 0.60 10.88
N LEU A 157 10.22 0.60 9.56
CA LEU A 157 9.45 -0.26 8.66
C LEU A 157 9.72 -1.75 8.93
N LEU A 158 10.96 -2.14 9.20
CA LEU A 158 11.31 -3.51 9.59
C LEU A 158 10.54 -3.94 10.85
N GLN A 159 10.46 -3.08 11.87
CA GLN A 159 9.70 -3.38 13.08
C GLN A 159 8.21 -3.60 12.76
N VAL A 160 7.62 -2.74 11.90
CA VAL A 160 6.24 -2.90 11.45
C VAL A 160 6.03 -4.22 10.69
N LEU A 161 6.95 -4.54 9.76
CA LEU A 161 6.83 -5.72 8.89
C LEU A 161 7.06 -7.04 9.63
N ASP A 162 7.91 -7.06 10.68
CA ASP A 162 8.24 -8.26 11.45
C ASP A 162 7.33 -8.46 12.64
N GLU A 163 7.11 -7.41 13.42
CA GLU A 163 6.43 -7.49 14.72
C GLU A 163 4.98 -6.99 14.65
N GLY A 164 4.58 -6.38 13.52
CA GLY A 164 3.25 -5.82 13.33
C GLY A 164 2.91 -4.70 14.30
N HIS A 165 3.90 -4.07 14.91
CA HIS A 165 3.71 -2.92 15.78
C HIS A 165 4.86 -1.93 15.68
N LEU A 166 4.62 -0.71 16.14
CA LEU A 166 5.61 0.35 16.23
C LEU A 166 5.46 1.04 17.58
N THR A 167 6.56 1.25 18.29
CA THR A 167 6.54 1.97 19.56
C THR A 167 6.71 3.46 19.30
N ASP A 168 5.76 4.26 19.79
CA ASP A 168 5.84 5.72 19.69
C ASP A 168 6.83 6.30 20.72
N SER A 169 7.08 7.60 20.60
CA SER A 169 7.99 8.32 21.52
C SER A 169 7.51 8.36 22.99
N SER A 170 6.24 8.06 23.24
CA SER A 170 5.67 7.94 24.59
C SER A 170 5.76 6.51 25.16
N GLY A 171 6.38 5.58 24.43
CA GLY A 171 6.47 4.17 24.81
C GLY A 171 5.20 3.35 24.53
N ARG A 172 4.20 3.91 23.84
CA ARG A 172 2.95 3.19 23.49
C ARG A 172 3.17 2.36 22.25
N ARG A 173 2.70 1.11 22.27
CA ARG A 173 2.70 0.23 21.11
C ARG A 173 1.49 0.49 20.23
N VAL A 174 1.73 0.84 18.97
CA VAL A 174 0.72 1.04 17.94
C VAL A 174 0.68 -0.19 17.06
N ASN A 175 -0.51 -0.78 16.89
CA ASN A 175 -0.70 -2.06 16.22
C ASN A 175 -0.98 -1.87 14.72
N PHE A 176 -0.20 -2.54 13.86
CA PHE A 176 -0.30 -2.53 12.40
C PHE A 176 -0.78 -3.88 11.84
N LYS A 177 -1.14 -4.87 12.68
CA LYS A 177 -1.52 -6.21 12.24
C LYS A 177 -2.77 -6.22 11.36
N ASN A 178 -3.64 -5.22 11.53
CA ASN A 178 -4.85 -5.06 10.71
C ASN A 178 -4.66 -4.08 9.54
N CYS A 179 -3.43 -3.65 9.29
CA CYS A 179 -3.10 -2.77 8.17
C CYS A 179 -2.58 -3.56 6.97
N VAL A 180 -2.79 -3.00 5.80
CA VAL A 180 -2.05 -3.36 4.59
C VAL A 180 -0.96 -2.32 4.37
N ILE A 181 0.29 -2.76 4.30
CA ILE A 181 1.44 -1.87 4.09
C ILE A 181 1.81 -1.86 2.62
N ILE A 182 1.78 -0.70 2.02
CA ILE A 182 2.18 -0.50 0.62
C ILE A 182 3.28 0.55 0.55
N MET A 183 4.32 0.23 -0.15
CA MET A 183 5.43 1.12 -0.46
C MET A 183 5.47 1.33 -1.97
N THR A 184 5.65 2.56 -2.43
CA THR A 184 5.86 2.82 -3.86
C THR A 184 7.28 3.27 -4.10
N SER A 185 7.81 2.93 -5.28
CA SER A 185 9.11 3.41 -5.73
C SER A 185 9.16 3.57 -7.25
N ASN A 186 9.95 4.52 -7.70
CA ASN A 186 10.24 4.75 -9.10
C ASN A 186 11.52 4.05 -9.56
N ILE A 187 12.19 3.30 -8.70
CA ILE A 187 13.36 2.48 -9.05
C ILE A 187 12.99 1.53 -10.17
N GLY A 188 13.87 1.40 -11.15
CA GLY A 188 13.66 0.54 -12.33
C GLY A 188 12.64 1.07 -13.35
N ALA A 189 12.02 2.22 -13.13
CA ALA A 189 11.03 2.79 -14.06
C ALA A 189 11.55 2.95 -15.49
N GLN A 190 12.82 3.34 -15.67
CA GLN A 190 13.44 3.46 -16.99
C GLN A 190 13.59 2.10 -17.70
N LYS A 191 13.93 1.04 -16.96
CA LYS A 191 14.06 -0.32 -17.49
C LYS A 191 12.70 -0.90 -17.88
N ILE A 192 11.68 -0.63 -17.06
CA ILE A 192 10.28 -0.98 -17.36
C ILE A 192 9.81 -0.24 -18.63
N ALA A 193 10.25 1.02 -18.85
CA ALA A 193 9.94 1.80 -20.04
C ALA A 193 10.58 1.24 -21.32
N GLN A 194 11.83 0.81 -21.23
CA GLN A 194 12.60 0.32 -22.39
C GLN A 194 12.01 -0.98 -22.96
N GLN A 195 11.42 -1.84 -22.13
CA GLN A 195 10.76 -3.05 -22.58
C GLN A 195 9.65 -2.80 -23.61
N LYS A 196 8.90 -1.70 -23.47
CA LYS A 196 7.82 -1.32 -24.39
C LYS A 196 8.34 -0.90 -25.80
N ASN A 197 9.56 -0.39 -25.87
CA ASN A 197 10.13 0.15 -27.12
C ASN A 197 10.84 -0.90 -27.99
N MET A 198 11.14 -2.08 -27.43
CA MET A 198 11.73 -3.19 -28.18
C MET A 198 10.63 -4.12 -28.70
N GLY A 199 9.84 -3.65 -29.66
CA GLY A 199 8.72 -4.37 -30.25
C GLY A 199 9.11 -5.77 -30.80
N PHE A 200 8.21 -6.73 -30.63
CA PHE A 200 8.13 -8.03 -31.29
C PHE A 200 9.29 -9.03 -31.07
N GLY A 201 9.24 -9.76 -29.94
CA GLY A 201 10.04 -10.96 -29.76
C GLY A 201 9.91 -11.57 -28.35
N THR A 202 9.38 -12.78 -28.26
CA THR A 202 9.39 -13.73 -27.12
C THR A 202 9.30 -13.08 -25.71
N GLY A 203 8.11 -12.63 -25.33
CA GLY A 203 7.81 -11.79 -24.17
C GLY A 203 8.28 -12.31 -22.80
N SER A 204 8.37 -13.63 -22.58
CA SER A 204 8.65 -14.19 -21.24
C SER A 204 10.13 -14.07 -20.80
N VAL A 205 11.09 -14.21 -21.70
CA VAL A 205 12.53 -14.16 -21.38
C VAL A 205 12.99 -12.73 -21.13
N GLN A 206 12.49 -11.79 -21.92
CA GLN A 206 12.81 -10.37 -21.76
C GLN A 206 12.22 -9.79 -20.47
N GLU A 207 11.00 -10.17 -20.14
CA GLU A 207 10.35 -9.78 -18.88
C GLU A 207 11.09 -10.32 -17.65
N GLN A 208 11.53 -11.58 -17.69
CA GLN A 208 12.34 -12.16 -16.62
C GLN A 208 13.69 -11.46 -16.47
N ASN A 209 14.34 -11.09 -17.57
CA ASN A 209 15.59 -10.37 -17.55
C ASN A 209 15.41 -8.95 -16.94
N MET A 210 14.36 -8.24 -17.35
CA MET A 210 14.01 -6.94 -16.78
C MET A 210 13.75 -7.05 -15.28
N LYS A 211 12.93 -8.01 -14.84
CA LYS A 211 12.65 -8.26 -13.41
C LYS A 211 13.94 -8.52 -12.62
N ARG A 212 14.88 -9.31 -13.18
CA ARG A 212 16.20 -9.56 -12.57
C ARG A 212 17.07 -8.30 -12.47
N GLU A 213 17.09 -7.47 -13.51
CA GLU A 213 17.85 -6.22 -13.50
C GLU A 213 17.32 -5.22 -12.51
N VAL A 214 15.98 -5.07 -12.42
CA VAL A 214 15.34 -4.22 -11.42
C VAL A 214 15.59 -4.77 -10.01
N GLN A 215 15.57 -6.08 -9.81
CA GLN A 215 15.92 -6.69 -8.52
C GLN A 215 17.38 -6.42 -8.11
N LYS A 216 18.33 -6.35 -9.05
CA LYS A 216 19.70 -5.95 -8.74
C LYS A 216 19.75 -4.48 -8.28
N GLU A 217 19.08 -3.60 -9.02
CA GLU A 217 19.00 -2.19 -8.68
C GLU A 217 18.35 -1.96 -7.30
N LEU A 218 17.28 -2.70 -6.98
CA LEU A 218 16.65 -2.64 -5.65
C LEU A 218 17.63 -2.97 -4.50
N LYS A 219 18.55 -3.92 -4.71
CA LYS A 219 19.54 -4.31 -3.70
C LYS A 219 20.63 -3.24 -3.46
N GLU A 220 20.77 -2.26 -4.36
CA GLU A 220 21.66 -1.11 -4.19
C GLU A 220 21.01 -0.07 -3.25
N TYR A 221 19.67 0.05 -3.29
CA TYR A 221 18.91 1.01 -2.47
C TYR A 221 18.44 0.43 -1.15
N PHE A 222 18.01 -0.84 -1.15
CA PHE A 222 17.40 -1.48 0.01
C PHE A 222 18.23 -2.67 0.49
N ARG A 223 18.41 -2.76 1.80
CA ARG A 223 19.09 -3.92 2.39
C ARG A 223 18.32 -5.20 2.11
N PRO A 224 19.03 -6.35 1.88
CA PRO A 224 18.37 -7.62 1.63
C PRO A 224 17.38 -8.04 2.72
N GLU A 225 17.68 -7.74 3.99
CA GLU A 225 16.81 -8.02 5.12
C GLU A 225 15.44 -7.34 4.98
N PHE A 226 15.41 -6.10 4.48
CA PHE A 226 14.17 -5.36 4.25
C PHE A 226 13.36 -5.96 3.08
N LEU A 227 14.01 -6.25 1.95
CA LEU A 227 13.35 -6.84 0.79
C LEU A 227 12.75 -8.23 1.09
N ASN A 228 13.40 -9.01 1.96
CA ASN A 228 12.93 -10.34 2.36
C ASN A 228 11.70 -10.31 3.29
N ARG A 229 11.33 -9.14 3.83
CA ARG A 229 10.13 -8.96 4.69
C ARG A 229 8.91 -8.52 3.90
N ILE A 230 9.09 -8.16 2.63
CA ILE A 230 8.02 -7.77 1.73
C ILE A 230 7.40 -9.04 1.15
N ASP A 231 6.07 -9.16 1.23
CA ASP A 231 5.36 -10.34 0.73
C ASP A 231 5.40 -10.43 -0.79
N GLU A 232 5.21 -9.29 -1.49
CA GLU A 232 5.24 -9.26 -2.96
C GLU A 232 5.85 -7.94 -3.47
N ILE A 233 6.69 -8.06 -4.50
CA ILE A 233 7.23 -6.92 -5.26
C ILE A 233 6.55 -6.90 -6.62
N LEU A 234 5.82 -5.82 -6.91
CA LEU A 234 4.92 -5.73 -8.04
C LEU A 234 5.36 -4.65 -9.03
N PHE A 235 5.34 -5.02 -10.31
CA PHE A 235 5.80 -4.16 -11.40
C PHE A 235 4.60 -3.53 -12.10
N PHE A 236 4.51 -2.21 -12.06
CA PHE A 236 3.51 -1.43 -12.78
C PHE A 236 4.04 -1.00 -14.13
N GLN A 237 3.32 -1.39 -15.16
CA GLN A 237 3.68 -1.09 -16.55
C GLN A 237 3.08 0.24 -17.01
N TYR A 238 3.65 0.83 -18.05
CA TYR A 238 3.05 1.97 -18.72
C TYR A 238 1.68 1.59 -19.31
N LEU A 239 0.74 2.50 -19.16
CA LEU A 239 -0.59 2.34 -19.73
C LEU A 239 -0.54 2.42 -21.26
N THR A 240 -1.31 1.55 -21.92
CA THR A 240 -1.51 1.59 -23.36
C THR A 240 -2.49 2.71 -23.73
N ARG A 241 -2.47 3.12 -24.99
CA ARG A 241 -3.41 4.15 -25.48
C ARG A 241 -4.88 3.80 -25.22
N PRO A 242 -5.37 2.58 -25.49
CA PRO A 242 -6.75 2.20 -25.13
C PRO A 242 -7.06 2.29 -23.64
N GLN A 243 -6.09 1.94 -22.79
CA GLN A 243 -6.25 2.07 -21.32
C GLN A 243 -6.35 3.53 -20.89
N LEU A 244 -5.55 4.43 -21.48
CA LEU A 244 -5.63 5.87 -21.23
C LEU A 244 -6.98 6.46 -21.69
N GLU A 245 -7.48 6.05 -22.87
CA GLU A 245 -8.78 6.44 -23.38
C GLU A 245 -9.93 5.96 -22.46
N GLN A 246 -9.82 4.75 -21.90
CA GLN A 246 -10.76 4.22 -20.92
C GLN A 246 -10.76 5.02 -19.62
N ILE A 247 -9.57 5.41 -19.10
CA ILE A 247 -9.44 6.25 -17.91
C ILE A 247 -10.08 7.62 -18.18
N GLY A 248 -9.75 8.26 -19.31
CA GLY A 248 -10.32 9.54 -19.70
C GLY A 248 -11.85 9.51 -19.77
N SER A 249 -12.44 8.48 -20.36
CA SER A 249 -13.89 8.27 -20.42
C SER A 249 -14.51 8.14 -19.04
N ARG A 250 -13.87 7.41 -18.11
CA ARG A 250 -14.33 7.30 -16.71
C ARG A 250 -14.29 8.65 -15.98
N MET A 251 -13.22 9.42 -16.14
CA MET A 251 -13.09 10.75 -15.53
C MET A 251 -14.16 11.72 -16.03
N ILE A 252 -14.42 11.73 -17.34
CA ILE A 252 -15.50 12.56 -17.94
C ILE A 252 -16.85 12.13 -17.36
N GLY A 253 -17.13 10.84 -17.27
CA GLY A 253 -18.37 10.34 -16.68
C GLY A 253 -18.57 10.73 -15.21
N GLN A 254 -17.49 10.74 -14.41
CA GLN A 254 -17.53 11.21 -13.02
C GLN A 254 -17.82 12.72 -12.96
N LEU A 255 -17.17 13.51 -13.81
CA LEU A 255 -17.39 14.95 -13.88
C LEU A 255 -18.84 15.28 -14.26
N GLN A 256 -19.38 14.57 -15.25
CA GLN A 256 -20.78 14.74 -15.68
C GLN A 256 -21.80 14.42 -14.56
N ARG A 257 -21.51 13.45 -13.70
CA ARG A 257 -22.37 13.15 -12.54
C ARG A 257 -22.35 14.29 -11.52
N ARG A 258 -21.15 14.79 -11.17
CA ARG A 258 -20.99 15.93 -10.23
C ARG A 258 -21.63 17.23 -10.72
N LEU A 259 -21.74 17.41 -12.05
CA LEU A 259 -22.40 18.59 -12.63
C LEU A 259 -23.95 18.47 -12.66
N LYS A 260 -24.47 17.26 -12.41
CA LYS A 260 -25.93 17.00 -12.36
C LYS A 260 -26.49 17.01 -10.93
N GLU A 261 -25.61 16.93 -9.93
CA GLU A 261 -25.93 17.13 -8.52
C GLU A 261 -25.87 18.63 -8.15
#